data_95e76c6c4afb9f677681d80d79ffd5bd
#
_entry.id   95e76c6c4afb9f677681d80d79ffd5bd
#
_cell.length_a   1.000
_cell.length_b   1.000
_cell.length_c   1.000
_cell.angle_alpha   90.00
_cell.angle_beta   90.00
_cell.angle_gamma   90.00
#
_symmetry.space_group_name_H-M   'P 1'
#
loop_
_entity.id
_entity.type
_entity.pdbx_description
1 polymer ?
#
loop_
_entity_poly.entity_id
_entity_poly.type
_entity_poly.pdbx_seq_one_letter_code
_entity_poly.pdbx_strand_id
1 'polypeptide(L)'
;MNRYNFDQMIDRRNTDCVKYDGLQDVFGCADLLPMWVADMDFRVPPEVQEAARKCCEQGIFGYTFRSDDGKDAFRNWVKQRYSWEVKEEWLSSSPGIVTSLAISVRAFTKSGDKVMIMTPVYPPFHAVVKDLSLIHI
;
A
#
# COMPACT_ATOMS: atom_id res chain seq x y z
N MET A 1 -16.23 5.64 -25.50
CA MET A 1 -15.57 6.79 -24.86
C MET A 1 -14.75 6.28 -23.70
N ASN A 2 -13.46 6.59 -23.64
CA ASN A 2 -12.65 6.26 -22.47
C ASN A 2 -13.24 7.00 -21.26
N ARG A 3 -13.65 6.25 -20.25
CA ARG A 3 -14.25 6.78 -19.01
C ARG A 3 -13.23 7.56 -18.15
N TYR A 4 -11.96 7.30 -18.38
CA TYR A 4 -10.84 7.87 -17.61
C TYR A 4 -9.86 8.55 -18.56
N ASN A 5 -9.35 9.70 -18.15
CA ASN A 5 -8.32 10.44 -18.90
C ASN A 5 -6.96 10.19 -18.22
N PHE A 6 -6.16 9.30 -18.78
CA PHE A 6 -4.81 9.00 -18.31
C PHE A 6 -3.74 9.92 -18.92
N ASP A 7 -4.09 10.76 -19.88
CA ASP A 7 -3.16 11.71 -20.51
C ASP A 7 -3.13 13.06 -19.79
N GLN A 8 -4.01 13.25 -18.79
CA GLN A 8 -4.06 14.47 -18.01
C GLN A 8 -2.84 14.56 -17.08
N MET A 9 -1.97 15.53 -17.36
CA MET A 9 -0.87 15.86 -16.46
C MET A 9 -1.41 16.48 -15.17
N ILE A 10 -0.96 15.95 -14.03
CA ILE A 10 -1.31 16.42 -12.69
C ILE A 10 -0.02 16.81 -11.99
N ASP A 11 0.14 18.10 -11.69
CA ASP A 11 1.26 18.56 -10.90
C ASP A 11 1.00 18.22 -9.41
N ARG A 12 1.89 17.45 -8.83
CA ARG A 12 1.81 16.99 -7.45
C ARG A 12 2.86 17.64 -6.55
N ARG A 13 3.60 18.62 -7.06
CA ARG A 13 4.55 19.41 -6.27
C ARG A 13 3.80 20.34 -5.31
N ASN A 14 4.36 20.58 -4.14
CA ASN A 14 3.78 21.39 -3.07
C ASN A 14 2.42 20.84 -2.56
N THR A 15 2.30 19.51 -2.52
CA THR A 15 1.12 18.81 -1.99
C THR A 15 1.48 17.87 -0.85
N ASP A 16 2.66 18.00 -0.28
CA ASP A 16 3.26 17.08 0.68
C ASP A 16 3.44 15.66 0.10
N CYS A 17 3.52 15.58 -1.23
CA CYS A 17 3.74 14.32 -1.93
C CYS A 17 5.20 13.89 -1.81
N VAL A 18 5.46 12.84 -1.06
CA VAL A 18 6.82 12.30 -0.85
C VAL A 18 7.57 12.09 -2.16
N LYS A 19 6.90 11.60 -3.20
CA LYS A 19 7.49 11.32 -4.51
C LYS A 19 8.13 12.54 -5.16
N TYR A 20 7.51 13.71 -5.03
CA TYR A 20 7.96 14.97 -5.65
C TYR A 20 8.63 15.90 -4.63
N ASP A 21 7.98 16.12 -3.50
CA ASP A 21 8.44 17.11 -2.53
C ASP A 21 9.62 16.60 -1.69
N GLY A 22 9.79 15.27 -1.59
CA GLY A 22 10.92 14.65 -0.90
C GLY A 22 12.22 14.54 -1.72
N LEU A 23 12.24 14.97 -2.98
CA LEU A 23 13.40 14.81 -3.87
C LEU A 23 14.66 15.53 -3.33
N GLN A 24 14.49 16.76 -2.86
CA GLN A 24 15.61 17.54 -2.32
C GLN A 24 16.25 16.87 -1.11
N ASP A 25 15.43 16.34 -0.21
CA ASP A 25 15.90 15.73 1.04
C ASP A 25 16.59 14.38 0.81
N VAL A 26 16.06 13.60 -0.12
CA VAL A 26 16.55 12.23 -0.38
C VAL A 26 17.72 12.22 -1.36
N PHE A 27 17.68 13.06 -2.40
CA PHE A 27 18.66 13.03 -3.50
C PHE A 27 19.52 14.30 -3.61
N GLY A 28 19.27 15.32 -2.78
CA GLY A 28 19.99 16.58 -2.82
C GLY A 28 19.66 17.46 -4.04
N CYS A 29 18.62 17.12 -4.80
CA CYS A 29 18.20 17.84 -6.00
C CYS A 29 16.69 17.73 -6.18
N ALA A 30 16.01 18.87 -6.26
CA ALA A 30 14.56 18.91 -6.47
C ALA A 30 14.15 18.76 -7.95
N ASP A 31 15.05 19.08 -8.88
CA ASP A 31 14.78 19.03 -10.33
C ASP A 31 15.18 17.66 -10.91
N LEU A 32 14.46 16.63 -10.48
CA LEU A 32 14.62 15.26 -10.96
C LEU A 32 13.29 14.70 -11.46
N LEU A 33 13.34 13.77 -12.42
CA LEU A 33 12.20 12.95 -12.76
C LEU A 33 12.03 11.85 -11.70
N PRO A 34 10.99 11.89 -10.86
CA PRO A 34 10.86 10.94 -9.77
C PRO A 34 10.39 9.57 -10.26
N MET A 35 11.21 8.54 -10.02
CA MET A 35 10.91 7.14 -10.34
C MET A 35 11.17 6.20 -9.15
N TRP A 36 11.13 6.72 -7.92
CA TRP A 36 11.53 6.01 -6.71
C TRP A 36 10.37 5.58 -5.81
N VAL A 37 9.24 6.28 -5.85
CA VAL A 37 8.01 5.90 -5.16
C VAL A 37 7.01 5.36 -6.17
N ALA A 38 6.43 4.21 -5.87
CA ALA A 38 5.56 3.48 -6.80
C ALA A 38 4.09 3.95 -6.83
N ASP A 39 3.78 5.07 -6.20
CA ASP A 39 2.45 5.65 -6.30
C ASP A 39 2.20 6.22 -7.71
N MET A 40 1.01 6.02 -8.22
CA MET A 40 0.64 6.44 -9.57
C MET A 40 0.27 7.92 -9.62
N ASP A 41 0.56 8.56 -10.76
CA ASP A 41 0.24 9.98 -10.99
C ASP A 41 -1.11 10.16 -11.71
N PHE A 42 -1.95 9.13 -11.70
CA PHE A 42 -3.29 9.16 -12.25
C PHE A 42 -4.34 9.41 -11.16
N ARG A 43 -5.40 10.14 -11.54
CA ARG A 43 -6.56 10.24 -10.65
C ARG A 43 -7.17 8.87 -10.41
N VAL A 44 -7.58 8.62 -9.18
CA VAL A 44 -8.41 7.44 -8.88
C VAL A 44 -9.75 7.53 -9.61
N PRO A 45 -10.41 6.40 -9.89
CA PRO A 45 -11.73 6.39 -10.51
C PRO A 45 -12.72 7.30 -9.78
N PRO A 46 -13.64 7.97 -10.52
CA PRO A 46 -14.65 8.84 -9.90
C PRO A 46 -15.47 8.16 -8.81
N GLU A 47 -15.70 6.87 -8.93
CA GLU A 47 -16.42 6.08 -7.92
C GLU A 47 -15.69 6.01 -6.59
N VAL A 48 -14.35 5.92 -6.63
CA VAL A 48 -13.50 5.92 -5.42
C VAL A 48 -13.52 7.31 -4.77
N GLN A 49 -13.43 8.37 -5.60
CA GLN A 49 -13.52 9.74 -5.11
C GLN A 49 -14.88 10.02 -4.45
N GLU A 50 -15.95 9.55 -5.08
CA GLU A 50 -17.31 9.73 -4.57
C GLU A 50 -17.53 8.99 -3.24
N ALA A 51 -17.00 7.78 -3.11
CA ALA A 51 -17.05 7.04 -1.84
C ALA A 51 -16.32 7.78 -0.72
N ALA A 52 -15.11 8.30 -1.01
CA ALA A 52 -14.36 9.10 -0.05
C ALA A 52 -15.08 10.40 0.33
N ARG A 53 -15.68 11.11 -0.65
CA ARG A 53 -16.46 12.34 -0.43
C ARG A 53 -17.63 12.09 0.51
N LYS A 54 -18.40 11.03 0.31
CA LYS A 54 -19.51 10.66 1.19
C LYS A 54 -19.07 10.42 2.64
N CYS A 55 -17.93 9.75 2.84
CA CYS A 55 -17.37 9.57 4.17
C CYS A 55 -16.99 10.92 4.83
N CYS A 56 -16.38 11.82 4.07
CA CYS A 56 -16.03 13.15 4.57
C CYS A 56 -17.26 14.00 4.89
N GLU A 57 -18.30 13.95 4.06
CA GLU A 57 -19.55 14.70 4.26
C GLU A 57 -20.32 14.27 5.50
N GLN A 58 -20.22 13.00 5.89
CA GLN A 58 -20.79 12.52 7.13
C GLN A 58 -20.20 13.23 8.35
N GLY A 59 -18.92 13.64 8.30
CA GLY A 59 -18.25 14.47 9.30
C GLY A 59 -18.01 13.82 10.65
N ILE A 60 -18.28 12.53 10.81
CA ILE A 60 -18.08 11.77 12.06
C ILE A 60 -17.12 10.64 11.79
N PHE A 61 -15.90 10.75 12.32
CA PHE A 61 -14.82 9.79 12.16
C PHE A 61 -14.67 8.96 13.44
N GLY A 62 -15.57 8.01 13.62
CA GLY A 62 -15.58 7.09 14.76
C GLY A 62 -15.07 5.71 14.41
N TYR A 63 -15.35 4.74 15.27
CA TYR A 63 -15.07 3.35 15.01
C TYR A 63 -16.00 2.83 13.91
N THR A 64 -15.41 2.32 12.84
CA THR A 64 -16.16 1.80 11.69
C THR A 64 -16.32 0.29 11.81
N PHE A 65 -17.55 -0.19 11.68
CA PHE A 65 -17.82 -1.61 11.53
C PHE A 65 -17.33 -2.06 10.15
N ARG A 66 -16.55 -3.13 10.12
CA ARG A 66 -16.09 -3.74 8.86
C ARG A 66 -17.16 -4.66 8.33
N SER A 67 -17.88 -4.21 7.31
CA SER A 67 -18.83 -5.06 6.59
C SER A 67 -18.09 -6.11 5.75
N ASP A 68 -18.80 -7.17 5.40
CA ASP A 68 -18.25 -8.23 4.55
C ASP A 68 -18.09 -7.80 3.09
N ASP A 69 -18.75 -6.70 2.67
CA ASP A 69 -18.69 -6.18 1.31
C ASP A 69 -17.25 -5.98 0.79
N GLY A 70 -16.35 -5.47 1.65
CA GLY A 70 -14.95 -5.28 1.30
C GLY A 70 -14.19 -6.58 1.09
N LYS A 71 -14.47 -7.60 1.92
CA LYS A 71 -13.88 -8.94 1.78
C LYS A 71 -14.39 -9.61 0.53
N ASP A 72 -15.69 -9.52 0.26
CA ASP A 72 -16.33 -10.10 -0.90
C ASP A 72 -15.85 -9.44 -2.20
N ALA A 73 -15.71 -8.11 -2.21
CA ALA A 73 -15.13 -7.39 -3.34
C ALA A 73 -13.69 -7.88 -3.64
N PHE A 74 -12.86 -8.03 -2.61
CA PHE A 74 -11.50 -8.57 -2.75
C PHE A 74 -11.50 -10.01 -3.26
N ARG A 75 -12.30 -10.90 -2.67
CA ARG A 75 -12.39 -12.32 -3.07
C ARG A 75 -12.84 -12.45 -4.52
N ASN A 76 -13.86 -11.69 -4.92
CA ASN A 76 -14.37 -11.67 -6.28
C ASN A 76 -13.31 -11.16 -7.26
N TRP A 77 -12.58 -10.11 -6.91
CA TRP A 77 -11.52 -9.57 -7.75
C TRP A 77 -10.40 -10.59 -7.97
N VAL A 78 -9.92 -11.24 -6.90
CA VAL A 78 -8.85 -12.25 -6.96
C VAL A 78 -9.32 -13.47 -7.77
N LYS A 79 -10.55 -13.92 -7.57
CA LYS A 79 -11.13 -15.04 -8.33
C LYS A 79 -11.20 -14.72 -9.83
N GLN A 80 -11.69 -13.52 -10.19
CA GLN A 80 -11.80 -13.12 -11.59
C GLN A 80 -10.43 -12.91 -12.26
N ARG A 81 -9.48 -12.32 -11.53
CA ARG A 81 -8.17 -11.93 -12.09
C ARG A 81 -7.18 -13.07 -12.13
N TYR A 82 -7.21 -13.95 -11.13
CA TYR A 82 -6.19 -14.98 -10.92
C TYR A 82 -6.76 -16.40 -10.84
N SER A 83 -8.08 -16.58 -11.01
CA SER A 83 -8.76 -17.87 -10.85
C SER A 83 -8.47 -18.51 -9.49
N TRP A 84 -8.24 -17.70 -8.45
CA TRP A 84 -7.91 -18.15 -7.11
C TRP A 84 -9.11 -17.95 -6.17
N GLU A 85 -9.60 -19.05 -5.60
CA GLU A 85 -10.68 -19.02 -4.61
C GLU A 85 -10.10 -18.83 -3.20
N VAL A 86 -10.23 -17.62 -2.69
CA VAL A 86 -9.80 -17.26 -1.34
C VAL A 86 -10.95 -17.48 -0.37
N LYS A 87 -10.70 -18.27 0.70
CA LYS A 87 -11.68 -18.45 1.78
C LYS A 87 -11.69 -17.20 2.67
N GLU A 88 -12.85 -16.88 3.22
CA GLU A 88 -13.01 -15.72 4.10
C GLU A 88 -12.13 -15.82 5.34
N GLU A 89 -12.01 -16.99 5.94
CA GLU A 89 -11.19 -17.29 7.11
C GLU A 89 -9.68 -17.05 6.90
N TRP A 90 -9.25 -16.93 5.64
CA TRP A 90 -7.85 -16.60 5.29
C TRP A 90 -7.58 -15.10 5.25
N LEU A 91 -8.62 -14.29 5.34
CA LEU A 91 -8.51 -12.84 5.24
C LEU A 91 -8.35 -12.21 6.61
N SER A 92 -7.29 -11.45 6.76
CA SER A 92 -7.07 -10.60 7.91
C SER A 92 -6.76 -9.17 7.45
N SER A 93 -7.06 -8.21 8.28
CA SER A 93 -6.84 -6.79 7.96
C SER A 93 -5.74 -6.22 8.83
N SER A 94 -4.91 -5.40 8.23
CA SER A 94 -3.87 -4.64 8.94
C SER A 94 -3.82 -3.20 8.42
N PRO A 95 -3.15 -2.29 9.13
CA PRO A 95 -2.98 -0.89 8.68
C PRO A 95 -2.14 -0.76 7.40
N GLY A 96 -1.37 -1.79 7.04
CA GLY A 96 -0.54 -1.79 5.83
C GLY A 96 0.31 -3.05 5.72
N ILE A 97 0.79 -3.34 4.51
CA ILE A 97 1.54 -4.57 4.20
C ILE A 97 2.87 -4.66 4.98
N VAL A 98 3.60 -3.56 5.14
CA VAL A 98 4.86 -3.55 5.92
C VAL A 98 4.58 -3.90 7.37
N THR A 99 3.50 -3.38 7.95
CA THR A 99 3.04 -3.74 9.30
C THR A 99 2.67 -5.23 9.38
N SER A 100 1.97 -5.75 8.36
CA SER A 100 1.65 -7.19 8.29
C SER A 100 2.90 -8.05 8.24
N LEU A 101 3.91 -7.65 7.48
CA LEU A 101 5.18 -8.37 7.43
C LEU A 101 5.87 -8.40 8.79
N ALA A 102 5.94 -7.26 9.48
CA ALA A 102 6.51 -7.19 10.83
C ALA A 102 5.77 -8.08 11.83
N ILE A 103 4.43 -8.06 11.80
CA ILE A 103 3.60 -8.92 12.64
C ILE A 103 3.84 -10.40 12.31
N SER A 104 3.89 -10.77 11.02
CA SER A 104 4.12 -12.15 10.58
C SER A 104 5.49 -12.64 11.02
N VAL A 105 6.53 -11.85 10.81
CA VAL A 105 7.88 -12.21 11.24
C VAL A 105 7.89 -12.44 12.76
N ARG A 106 7.32 -11.54 13.56
CA ARG A 106 7.23 -11.70 15.03
C ARG A 106 6.42 -12.93 15.46
N ALA A 107 5.38 -13.28 14.72
CA ALA A 107 4.52 -14.41 15.07
C ALA A 107 5.19 -15.78 14.79
N PHE A 108 6.03 -15.85 13.76
CA PHE A 108 6.58 -17.11 13.28
C PHE A 108 8.07 -17.30 13.56
N THR A 109 8.75 -16.31 14.16
CA THR A 109 10.19 -16.39 14.46
C THR A 109 10.52 -15.98 15.88
N LYS A 110 11.69 -16.40 16.35
CA LYS A 110 12.32 -16.00 17.61
C LYS A 110 13.63 -15.28 17.32
N SER A 111 14.15 -14.54 18.30
CA SER A 111 15.46 -13.89 18.18
C SER A 111 16.54 -14.88 17.77
N GLY A 112 17.31 -14.54 16.73
CA GLY A 112 18.36 -15.38 16.17
C GLY A 112 17.91 -16.31 15.04
N ASP A 113 16.60 -16.42 14.77
CA ASP A 113 16.10 -17.14 13.61
C ASP A 113 16.49 -16.41 12.31
N LYS A 114 16.46 -17.14 11.21
CA LYS A 114 16.82 -16.63 9.88
C LYS A 114 15.58 -16.43 9.04
N VAL A 115 15.55 -15.31 8.33
CA VAL A 115 14.50 -14.99 7.36
C VAL A 115 15.13 -14.87 5.96
N MET A 116 14.63 -15.66 5.03
CA MET A 116 15.09 -15.61 3.64
C MET A 116 14.34 -14.49 2.89
N ILE A 117 15.10 -13.64 2.20
CA ILE A 117 14.59 -12.55 1.37
C ILE A 117 15.12 -12.74 -0.04
N MET A 118 14.23 -12.70 -1.03
CA MET A 118 14.61 -12.74 -2.45
C MET A 118 14.97 -11.34 -2.94
N THR A 119 16.20 -11.11 -3.29
CA THR A 119 16.70 -9.81 -3.79
C THR A 119 16.88 -9.81 -5.30
N PRO A 120 16.74 -8.64 -5.99
CA PRO A 120 16.43 -7.32 -5.43
C PRO A 120 14.96 -7.20 -4.97
N VAL A 121 14.71 -6.49 -3.87
CA VAL A 121 13.37 -6.39 -3.27
C VAL A 121 13.17 -5.01 -2.63
N TYR A 122 11.94 -4.66 -2.36
CA TYR A 122 11.54 -3.42 -1.70
C TYR A 122 12.27 -3.26 -0.35
N PRO A 123 12.98 -2.14 -0.11
CA PRO A 123 13.87 -1.96 1.04
C PRO A 123 13.26 -2.26 2.42
N PRO A 124 11.98 -1.94 2.70
CA PRO A 124 11.36 -2.28 3.97
C PRO A 124 11.38 -3.76 4.34
N PHE A 125 11.53 -4.69 3.39
CA PHE A 125 11.65 -6.11 3.72
C PHE A 125 12.92 -6.39 4.52
N HIS A 126 14.04 -5.75 4.14
CA HIS A 126 15.29 -5.83 4.90
C HIS A 126 15.16 -5.14 6.26
N ALA A 127 14.53 -3.95 6.30
CA ALA A 127 14.35 -3.19 7.52
C ALA A 127 13.54 -3.99 8.55
N VAL A 128 12.42 -4.57 8.18
CA VAL A 128 11.58 -5.38 9.07
C VAL A 128 12.37 -6.51 9.73
N VAL A 129 13.19 -7.23 8.96
CA VAL A 129 14.01 -8.34 9.51
C VAL A 129 15.08 -7.81 10.44
N LYS A 130 15.79 -6.75 10.04
CA LYS A 130 16.87 -6.14 10.82
C LYS A 130 16.37 -5.54 12.13
N ASP A 131 15.26 -4.78 12.08
CA ASP A 131 14.70 -4.07 13.23
C ASP A 131 14.13 -5.03 14.29
N LEU A 132 13.78 -6.25 13.87
CA LEU A 132 13.34 -7.31 14.78
C LEU A 132 14.50 -8.17 15.30
N SER A 133 15.76 -7.72 15.13
CA SER A 133 16.97 -8.42 15.58
C SER A 133 17.12 -9.83 15.00
N LEU A 134 16.65 -10.04 13.77
CA LEU A 134 16.75 -11.30 13.05
C LEU A 134 17.90 -11.27 12.04
N ILE A 135 18.37 -12.45 11.66
CA ILE A 135 19.37 -12.61 10.63
C ILE A 135 18.64 -12.82 9.30
N HIS A 136 18.87 -11.94 8.34
CA HIS A 136 18.38 -12.13 6.97
C HIS A 136 19.42 -12.93 6.15
N ILE A 137 18.93 -13.75 5.29
CA ILE A 137 19.75 -14.52 4.32
C ILE A 137 19.24 -14.20 2.92
#